data_b43c5a1fa6e810b33819ff7f0a45287a
#
_entry.id   b43c5a1fa6e810b33819ff7f0a45287a
#
_cell.length_a   1.000
_cell.length_b   1.000
_cell.length_c   1.000
_cell.angle_alpha   90.00
_cell.angle_beta   90.00
_cell.angle_gamma   90.00
#
_symmetry.space_group_name_H-M   'P 1'
#
loop_
_entity.id
_entity.type
_entity.pdbx_description
1 polymer ?
#
loop_
_entity_poly.entity_id
_entity_poly.type
_entity_poly.pdbx_seq_one_letter_code
_entity_poly.pdbx_strand_id
1 'polypeptide(L)'
;LKIILANNLRLYDFPSEIRTRLMKTLTFPNPKWMENERMGRWNRGTPKMLKFYDKVRGGGLWIPRGYMRQLMLLCRRQGIAYEVDDQRRTLNPVAFRFGGQLKPFQQTAVNAMISKD
;
A
#
# COMPACT_ATOMS: atom_id res chain seq x y z
N LEU A 1 2.57 17.55 -5.75
CA LEU A 1 2.09 16.45 -4.92
C LEU A 1 2.94 16.34 -3.67
N LYS A 2 2.32 16.45 -2.51
CA LYS A 2 2.97 16.19 -1.22
C LYS A 2 2.57 14.79 -0.73
N ILE A 3 3.57 13.98 -0.37
CA ILE A 3 3.41 12.61 0.11
C ILE A 3 3.93 12.55 1.54
N ILE A 4 3.08 12.25 2.50
CA ILE A 4 3.49 11.96 3.88
C ILE A 4 3.57 10.44 4.02
N LEU A 5 4.78 9.96 4.28
CA LEU A 5 5.08 8.53 4.46
C LEU A 5 5.16 8.20 5.96
N ALA A 6 4.17 7.46 6.46
CA ALA A 6 4.12 6.97 7.84
C ALA A 6 3.72 5.48 7.83
N ASN A 7 2.78 5.06 8.67
CA ASN A 7 2.18 3.71 8.57
C ASN A 7 1.42 3.50 7.27
N ASN A 8 0.99 4.60 6.67
CA ASN A 8 0.31 4.69 5.38
C ASN A 8 0.83 5.91 4.62
N LEU A 9 0.35 6.11 3.38
CA LEU A 9 0.61 7.30 2.59
C LEU A 9 -0.56 8.25 2.70
N ARG A 10 -0.29 9.53 2.97
CA ARG A 10 -1.25 10.62 2.85
C ARG A 10 -0.79 11.53 1.73
N LEU A 11 -1.67 11.73 0.78
CA LEU A 11 -1.40 12.49 -0.45
C LEU A 11 -2.17 13.80 -0.41
N TYR A 12 -1.49 14.90 -0.77
CA TYR A 12 -2.08 16.24 -0.87
C TYR A 12 -1.59 16.92 -2.15
N ASP A 13 -2.30 17.94 -2.59
CA ASP A 13 -1.92 18.80 -3.70
C ASP A 13 -1.61 18.03 -4.99
N PHE A 14 -2.58 17.26 -5.47
CA PHE A 14 -2.45 16.47 -6.68
C PHE A 14 -3.68 16.62 -7.60
N PRO A 15 -3.48 16.46 -8.93
CA PRO A 15 -4.55 16.59 -9.91
C PRO A 15 -5.71 15.62 -9.68
N SER A 16 -6.93 16.06 -10.01
CA SER A 16 -8.15 15.24 -9.90
C SER A 16 -8.08 13.94 -10.71
N GLU A 17 -7.36 13.96 -11.83
CA GLU A 17 -7.14 12.78 -12.68
C GLU A 17 -6.36 11.68 -11.95
N ILE A 18 -5.30 12.07 -11.23
CA ILE A 18 -4.53 11.14 -10.39
C ILE A 18 -5.42 10.57 -9.28
N ARG A 19 -6.22 11.42 -8.65
CA ARG A 19 -7.19 10.97 -7.64
C ARG A 19 -8.11 9.89 -8.19
N THR A 20 -8.75 10.16 -9.31
CA THR A 20 -9.68 9.23 -9.97
C THR A 20 -8.98 7.92 -10.32
N ARG A 21 -7.78 8.00 -10.86
CA ARG A 21 -6.99 6.83 -11.22
C ARG A 21 -6.61 5.99 -10.01
N LEU A 22 -6.12 6.62 -8.93
CA LEU A 22 -5.77 5.92 -7.68
C LEU A 22 -6.99 5.23 -7.07
N MET A 23 -8.12 5.94 -6.98
CA MET A 23 -9.37 5.39 -6.44
C MET A 23 -9.86 4.19 -7.27
N LYS A 24 -9.76 4.26 -8.59
CA LYS A 24 -10.11 3.14 -9.49
C LYS A 24 -9.18 1.96 -9.30
N THR A 25 -7.87 2.19 -9.25
CA THR A 25 -6.85 1.13 -9.11
C THR A 25 -6.91 0.45 -7.74
N LEU A 26 -7.28 1.20 -6.69
CA LEU A 26 -7.37 0.69 -5.32
C LEU A 26 -8.80 0.24 -4.94
N THR A 27 -9.65 -0.02 -5.92
CA THR A 27 -10.98 -0.59 -5.74
C THR A 27 -11.02 -1.96 -6.39
N PHE A 28 -11.33 -3.00 -5.63
CA PHE A 28 -11.35 -4.39 -6.08
C PHE A 28 -12.72 -5.04 -5.81
N PRO A 29 -13.13 -6.00 -6.64
CA PRO A 29 -14.27 -6.86 -6.32
C PRO A 29 -14.03 -7.61 -5.01
N ASN A 30 -15.05 -7.74 -4.18
CA ASN A 30 -14.95 -8.49 -2.93
C ASN A 30 -15.16 -9.98 -3.21
N PRO A 31 -14.13 -10.84 -3.03
CA PRO A 31 -14.25 -12.27 -3.28
C PRO A 31 -15.35 -12.94 -2.45
N LYS A 32 -15.50 -12.49 -1.18
CA LYS A 32 -16.54 -13.02 -0.29
C LYS A 32 -17.95 -12.69 -0.78
N TRP A 33 -18.15 -11.49 -1.33
CA TRP A 33 -19.43 -11.11 -1.93
C TRP A 33 -19.74 -12.01 -3.13
N MET A 34 -18.75 -12.22 -4.00
CA MET A 34 -18.89 -13.08 -5.17
C MET A 34 -19.16 -14.54 -4.79
N GLU A 35 -18.50 -15.06 -3.77
CA GLU A 35 -18.71 -16.42 -3.26
C GLU A 35 -20.12 -16.57 -2.68
N ASN A 36 -20.59 -15.59 -1.91
CA ASN A 36 -21.95 -15.60 -1.35
C ASN A 36 -23.01 -15.62 -2.47
N GLU A 37 -22.85 -14.78 -3.51
CA GLU A 37 -23.73 -14.79 -4.68
C GLU A 37 -23.76 -16.15 -5.35
N ARG A 38 -22.59 -16.74 -5.58
CA ARG A 38 -22.50 -18.07 -6.21
C ARG A 38 -23.18 -19.17 -5.39
N MET A 39 -23.15 -19.04 -4.05
CA MET A 39 -23.75 -20.01 -3.13
C MET A 39 -25.19 -19.67 -2.70
N GLY A 40 -25.79 -18.61 -3.27
CA GLY A 40 -27.12 -18.16 -2.86
C GLY A 40 -27.21 -17.68 -1.42
N ARG A 41 -26.08 -17.25 -0.84
CA ARG A 41 -26.02 -16.71 0.52
C ARG A 41 -26.32 -15.22 0.56
N TRP A 42 -26.88 -14.76 1.66
CA TRP A 42 -27.21 -13.35 1.83
C TRP A 42 -25.96 -12.48 2.02
N ASN A 43 -25.91 -11.35 1.30
CA ASN A 43 -24.78 -10.40 1.30
C ASN A 43 -25.00 -9.18 2.23
N ARG A 44 -25.94 -9.21 3.17
CA ARG A 44 -26.14 -8.11 4.09
C ARG A 44 -24.88 -7.84 4.90
N GLY A 45 -24.38 -6.58 4.83
CA GLY A 45 -23.13 -6.18 5.51
C GLY A 45 -21.85 -6.60 4.78
N THR A 46 -21.93 -7.31 3.64
CA THR A 46 -20.78 -7.63 2.81
C THR A 46 -20.74 -6.67 1.62
N PRO A 47 -19.78 -5.73 1.55
CA PRO A 47 -19.72 -4.79 0.43
C PRO A 47 -19.31 -5.51 -0.86
N LYS A 48 -19.90 -5.11 -1.98
CA LYS A 48 -19.59 -5.67 -3.31
C LYS A 48 -18.17 -5.34 -3.76
N MET A 49 -17.67 -4.14 -3.39
CA MET A 49 -16.35 -3.65 -3.75
C MET A 49 -15.56 -3.31 -2.48
N LEU A 50 -14.30 -3.68 -2.46
CA LEU A 50 -13.33 -3.31 -1.42
C LEU A 50 -12.56 -2.07 -1.88
N LYS A 51 -12.52 -1.05 -1.03
CA LYS A 51 -11.78 0.19 -1.29
C LYS A 51 -10.58 0.24 -0.35
N PHE A 52 -9.39 0.28 -0.92
CA PHE A 52 -8.12 0.41 -0.19
C PHE A 52 -7.64 1.86 -0.18
N TYR A 53 -8.54 2.80 0.04
CA TYR A 53 -8.27 4.22 0.19
C TYR A 53 -9.34 4.88 1.04
N ASP A 54 -8.98 6.01 1.66
CA ASP A 54 -9.90 6.89 2.35
C ASP A 54 -9.64 8.35 2.00
N LYS A 55 -10.68 9.19 2.12
CA LYS A 55 -10.54 10.63 1.96
C LYS A 55 -10.05 11.24 3.26
N VAL A 56 -9.05 12.12 3.17
CA VAL A 56 -8.51 12.86 4.31
C VAL A 56 -9.00 14.31 4.27
N ARG A 57 -9.14 14.94 5.45
CA ARG A 57 -9.45 16.38 5.57
C ARG A 57 -8.49 17.21 4.72
N GLY A 58 -8.97 18.31 4.14
CA GLY A 58 -8.15 19.15 3.26
C GLY A 58 -8.01 18.61 1.83
N GLY A 59 -8.89 17.70 1.41
CA GLY A 59 -8.89 17.18 0.03
C GLY A 59 -7.81 16.10 -0.22
N GLY A 60 -7.16 15.61 0.82
CA GLY A 60 -6.16 14.55 0.72
C GLY A 60 -6.74 13.17 0.44
N LEU A 61 -5.86 12.21 0.16
CA LEU A 61 -6.18 10.81 -0.02
C LEU A 61 -5.23 9.96 0.84
N TRP A 62 -5.79 9.06 1.62
CA TRP A 62 -5.07 8.03 2.34
C TRP A 62 -5.02 6.77 1.48
N ILE A 63 -3.83 6.16 1.34
CA ILE A 63 -3.62 4.91 0.62
C ILE A 63 -2.62 4.01 1.35
N PRO A 64 -2.61 2.69 1.09
CA PRO A 64 -1.66 1.77 1.70
C PRO A 64 -0.20 2.10 1.38
N ARG A 65 0.69 2.00 2.38
CA ARG A 65 2.13 2.26 2.22
C ARG A 65 2.78 1.41 1.12
N GLY A 66 2.38 0.17 0.96
CA GLY A 66 2.90 -0.71 -0.09
C GLY A 66 2.69 -0.22 -1.53
N TYR A 67 1.81 0.79 -1.72
CA TYR A 67 1.58 1.39 -3.04
C TYR A 67 2.61 2.48 -3.41
N MET A 68 3.56 2.81 -2.53
CA MET A 68 4.53 3.89 -2.73
C MET A 68 5.29 3.77 -4.06
N ARG A 69 5.83 2.59 -4.37
CA ARG A 69 6.58 2.35 -5.61
C ARG A 69 5.74 2.63 -6.86
N GLN A 70 4.51 2.14 -6.90
CA GLN A 70 3.57 2.35 -8.00
C GLN A 70 3.19 3.82 -8.15
N LEU A 71 3.01 4.52 -7.03
CA LEU A 71 2.74 5.95 -7.00
C LEU A 71 3.91 6.75 -7.61
N MET A 72 5.15 6.45 -7.21
CA MET A 72 6.34 7.11 -7.76
C MET A 72 6.48 6.87 -9.27
N LEU A 73 6.24 5.65 -9.73
CA LEU A 73 6.25 5.32 -11.16
C LEU A 73 5.15 6.08 -11.93
N LEU A 74 3.97 6.21 -11.33
CA LEU A 74 2.88 6.98 -11.90
C LEU A 74 3.26 8.46 -12.04
N CYS A 75 3.81 9.06 -10.97
CA CYS A 75 4.27 10.45 -10.99
C CYS A 75 5.34 10.69 -12.07
N ARG A 76 6.34 9.80 -12.16
CA ARG A 76 7.39 9.89 -13.19
C ARG A 76 6.83 9.81 -14.61
N ARG A 77 5.91 8.89 -14.89
CA ARG A 77 5.27 8.73 -16.20
C ARG A 77 4.44 9.94 -16.62
N GLN A 78 3.90 10.67 -15.68
CA GLN A 78 3.05 11.84 -15.93
C GLN A 78 3.75 13.17 -15.70
N GLY A 79 5.07 13.16 -15.42
CA GLY A 79 5.84 14.38 -15.17
C GLY A 79 5.38 15.16 -13.93
N ILE A 80 4.78 14.49 -12.93
CA ILE A 80 4.30 15.12 -11.72
C ILE A 80 5.43 15.20 -10.70
N ALA A 81 5.81 16.42 -10.34
CA ALA A 81 6.75 16.66 -9.26
C ALA A 81 6.11 16.24 -7.91
N TYR A 82 6.89 15.58 -7.07
CA TYR A 82 6.45 15.16 -5.74
C TYR A 82 7.53 15.41 -4.70
N GLU A 83 7.08 15.69 -3.50
CA GLU A 83 7.89 15.81 -2.28
C GLU A 83 7.47 14.71 -1.31
N VAL A 84 8.43 14.06 -0.68
CA VAL A 84 8.19 13.01 0.32
C VAL A 84 8.62 13.50 1.68
N ASP A 85 7.67 13.60 2.60
CA ASP A 85 7.89 13.83 4.03
C ASP A 85 7.87 12.47 4.73
N ASP A 86 9.06 11.96 5.07
CA ASP A 86 9.22 10.64 5.70
C ASP A 86 9.08 10.75 7.21
N GLN A 87 7.90 10.42 7.70
CA GLN A 87 7.55 10.38 9.12
C GLN A 87 7.55 8.96 9.70
N ARG A 88 8.26 8.02 9.06
CA ARG A 88 8.36 6.65 9.58
C ARG A 88 9.10 6.65 10.91
N ARG A 89 8.61 5.82 11.82
CA ARG A 89 9.27 5.62 13.11
C ARG A 89 10.60 4.90 12.90
N THR A 90 11.69 5.56 13.27
CA THR A 90 13.01 4.96 13.30
C THR A 90 13.28 4.46 14.71
N LEU A 91 13.60 3.19 14.86
CA LEU A 91 14.02 2.59 16.13
C LEU A 91 15.55 2.53 16.18
N ASN A 92 16.09 2.55 17.40
CA ASN A 92 17.52 2.34 17.59
C ASN A 92 17.92 0.95 17.03
N PRO A 93 19.10 0.84 16.40
CA PRO A 93 19.61 -0.46 15.94
C PRO A 93 19.67 -1.45 17.09
N VAL A 94 19.16 -2.66 16.88
CA VAL A 94 19.23 -3.76 17.84
C VAL A 94 20.03 -4.88 17.23
N ALA A 95 21.05 -5.36 17.94
CA ALA A 95 21.80 -6.53 17.51
C ALA A 95 21.02 -7.80 17.86
N PHE A 96 20.38 -8.39 16.86
CA PHE A 96 19.76 -9.71 16.99
C PHE A 96 20.80 -10.79 16.70
N ARG A 97 20.83 -11.82 17.54
CA ARG A 97 21.65 -13.01 17.30
C ARG A 97 20.72 -14.20 17.06
N PHE A 98 20.80 -14.77 15.88
CA PHE A 98 20.11 -16.01 15.56
C PHE A 98 20.95 -17.18 16.06
N GLY A 99 20.42 -17.97 17.01
CA GLY A 99 21.09 -19.11 17.62
C GLY A 99 20.80 -20.47 16.95
N GLY A 100 20.04 -20.47 15.84
CA GLY A 100 19.68 -21.69 15.12
C GLY A 100 20.52 -21.90 13.86
N GLN A 101 20.31 -23.05 13.21
CA GLN A 101 20.89 -23.37 11.92
C GLN A 101 19.81 -23.43 10.86
N LEU A 102 19.94 -22.58 9.83
CA LEU A 102 19.00 -22.55 8.71
C LEU A 102 19.29 -23.69 7.73
N LYS A 103 18.26 -24.28 7.19
CA LYS A 103 18.38 -25.18 6.03
C LYS A 103 18.83 -24.38 4.80
N PRO A 104 19.48 -24.99 3.79
CA PRO A 104 20.03 -24.29 2.63
C PRO A 104 18.99 -23.38 1.92
N PHE A 105 17.77 -23.88 1.71
CA PHE A 105 16.71 -23.10 1.07
C PHE A 105 16.22 -21.91 1.92
N GLN A 106 16.23 -22.04 3.25
CA GLN A 106 15.90 -20.94 4.17
C GLN A 106 16.99 -19.88 4.14
N GLN A 107 18.26 -20.28 4.11
CA GLN A 107 19.39 -19.36 3.99
C GLN A 107 19.32 -18.57 2.68
N THR A 108 18.98 -19.23 1.58
CA THR A 108 18.79 -18.57 0.29
C THR A 108 17.67 -17.52 0.34
N ALA A 109 16.54 -17.84 0.98
CA ALA A 109 15.43 -16.91 1.14
C ALA A 109 15.81 -15.69 1.99
N VAL A 110 16.49 -15.90 3.12
CA VAL A 110 16.98 -14.83 3.99
C VAL A 110 17.95 -13.90 3.26
N ASN A 111 18.92 -14.47 2.54
CA ASN A 111 19.88 -13.69 1.76
C ASN A 111 19.19 -12.85 0.69
N ALA A 112 18.17 -13.42 0.01
CA ALA A 112 17.38 -12.68 -0.98
C ALA A 112 16.55 -11.54 -0.37
N MET A 113 16.08 -11.67 0.88
CA MET A 113 15.38 -10.61 1.59
C MET A 113 16.32 -9.47 1.99
N ILE A 114 17.49 -9.80 2.57
CA ILE A 114 18.49 -8.82 3.02
C ILE A 114 19.07 -8.02 1.84
N SER A 115 19.21 -8.62 0.67
CA SER A 115 19.79 -7.98 -0.52
C SER A 115 18.86 -7.00 -1.24
N LYS A 116 17.61 -6.86 -0.81
CA LYS A 116 16.58 -6.04 -1.48
C LYS A 116 16.18 -4.77 -0.72
N ASP A 117 16.85 -4.43 0.35
CA ASP A 117 16.65 -3.17 1.08
C ASP A 117 17.32 -1.98 0.40
#